data_2cf8acf29ab2f2cfc4f0018f36c64960
#
_entry.id   2cf8acf29ab2f2cfc4f0018f36c64960
#
_cell.length_a   1.000
_cell.length_b   1.000
_cell.length_c   1.000
_cell.angle_alpha   90.00
_cell.angle_beta   90.00
_cell.angle_gamma   90.00
#
_symmetry.space_group_name_H-M   'P 1'
#
loop_
_entity.id
_entity.type
_entity.pdbx_description
1 polymer ?
#
loop_
_entity_poly.entity_id
_entity_poly.type
_entity_poly.pdbx_seq_one_letter_code
_entity_poly.pdbx_strand_id
1 'polypeptide(L)'
;HEGVAAKELSDKLGLDNTSDIVTEKEALDNFPLIQYHLDEPDSNPSCVPLYFLTKLAHKDVTVILSGEGADELFAGYANYGFHTRSHAIRVFADGLRKLPKGVKYTIAHGLKKMPNFHGRLHLYESTAPAEEFFIGEALVFHEGQADKILQPEFRQSESVRDIVTASYKKVRHYDDEVKKMQYLDIHQF
;
A
#
# COMPACT_ATOMS: atom_id res chain seq x y z
N HIS A 1 -10.93 0.40 -16.72
CA HIS A 1 -12.20 0.65 -15.98
C HIS A 1 -12.20 2.00 -15.25
N GLU A 2 -11.06 2.47 -14.74
CA GLU A 2 -10.94 3.76 -14.05
C GLU A 2 -11.28 4.95 -14.95
N GLY A 3 -10.81 4.97 -16.18
CA GLY A 3 -11.13 6.02 -17.16
C GLY A 3 -12.64 6.18 -17.44
N VAL A 4 -13.40 5.07 -17.39
CA VAL A 4 -14.86 5.14 -17.53
C VAL A 4 -15.48 5.81 -16.31
N ALA A 5 -15.06 5.42 -15.11
CA ALA A 5 -15.56 6.02 -13.86
C ALA A 5 -15.20 7.50 -13.76
N ALA A 6 -13.99 7.88 -14.18
CA ALA A 6 -13.56 9.27 -14.24
C ALA A 6 -14.41 10.10 -15.19
N LYS A 7 -14.71 9.55 -16.37
CA LYS A 7 -15.59 10.21 -17.36
C LYS A 7 -17.00 10.40 -16.80
N GLU A 8 -17.60 9.36 -16.22
CA GLU A 8 -18.94 9.44 -15.63
C GLU A 8 -19.01 10.49 -14.51
N LEU A 9 -17.96 10.57 -13.69
CA LEU A 9 -17.88 11.58 -12.61
C LEU A 9 -17.78 12.99 -13.18
N SER A 10 -16.92 13.20 -14.20
CA SER A 10 -16.74 14.49 -14.85
C SER A 10 -18.05 14.97 -15.49
N ASP A 11 -18.75 14.08 -16.19
CA ASP A 11 -20.05 14.40 -16.79
C ASP A 11 -21.09 14.80 -15.75
N LYS A 12 -21.14 14.10 -14.60
CA LYS A 12 -22.05 14.46 -13.48
C LYS A 12 -21.73 15.79 -12.83
N LEU A 13 -20.45 16.16 -12.82
CA LEU A 13 -20.00 17.43 -12.21
C LEU A 13 -19.96 18.58 -13.22
N GLY A 14 -20.23 18.33 -14.48
CA GLY A 14 -20.14 19.35 -15.56
C GLY A 14 -18.70 19.81 -15.82
N LEU A 15 -17.72 18.92 -15.64
CA LEU A 15 -16.31 19.21 -15.85
C LEU A 15 -15.85 18.72 -17.21
N ASP A 16 -14.94 19.46 -17.84
CA ASP A 16 -14.25 18.97 -19.03
C ASP A 16 -13.32 17.81 -18.66
N ASN A 17 -13.39 16.75 -19.45
CA ASN A 17 -12.56 15.58 -19.26
C ASN A 17 -11.76 15.27 -20.53
N THR A 18 -10.45 15.35 -20.43
CA THR A 18 -9.53 14.91 -21.48
C THR A 18 -8.89 13.59 -21.04
N SER A 19 -8.95 12.59 -21.90
CA SER A 19 -8.36 11.28 -21.62
C SER A 19 -7.54 10.80 -22.82
N ASP A 20 -6.50 10.03 -22.54
CA ASP A 20 -5.65 9.39 -23.52
C ASP A 20 -5.46 7.92 -23.17
N ILE A 21 -5.14 7.10 -24.14
CA ILE A 21 -4.87 5.66 -23.97
C ILE A 21 -3.43 5.40 -24.35
N VAL A 22 -2.64 5.04 -23.37
CA VAL A 22 -1.24 4.67 -23.58
C VAL A 22 -1.17 3.22 -24.04
N THR A 23 -0.58 3.00 -25.21
CA THR A 23 -0.35 1.66 -25.73
C THR A 23 0.91 1.04 -25.12
N GLU A 24 0.99 -0.30 -25.10
CA GLU A 24 2.17 -1.02 -24.64
C GLU A 24 3.43 -0.57 -25.39
N LYS A 25 3.33 -0.37 -26.69
CA LYS A 25 4.45 0.11 -27.50
C LYS A 25 4.92 1.50 -27.08
N GLU A 26 4.02 2.44 -26.86
CA GLU A 26 4.36 3.78 -26.40
C GLU A 26 5.01 3.76 -25.02
N ALA A 27 4.48 2.92 -24.11
CA ALA A 27 5.07 2.74 -22.78
C ALA A 27 6.51 2.24 -22.87
N LEU A 28 6.78 1.21 -23.66
CA LEU A 28 8.10 0.64 -23.84
C LEU A 28 9.06 1.60 -24.56
N ASP A 29 8.62 2.27 -25.61
CA ASP A 29 9.45 3.23 -26.36
C ASP A 29 9.88 4.43 -25.50
N ASN A 30 9.05 4.86 -24.56
CA ASN A 30 9.34 5.99 -23.68
C ASN A 30 9.96 5.59 -22.34
N PHE A 31 10.02 4.31 -22.00
CA PHE A 31 10.50 3.85 -20.70
C PHE A 31 11.93 4.34 -20.37
N PRO A 32 12.92 4.31 -21.27
CA PRO A 32 14.24 4.86 -20.98
C PRO A 32 14.21 6.35 -20.65
N LEU A 33 13.35 7.14 -21.32
CA LEU A 33 13.19 8.56 -21.06
C LEU A 33 12.51 8.83 -19.71
N ILE A 34 11.52 8.00 -19.35
CA ILE A 34 10.84 8.06 -18.05
C ILE A 34 11.87 7.83 -16.93
N GLN A 35 12.68 6.78 -17.04
CA GLN A 35 13.74 6.48 -16.06
C GLN A 35 14.79 7.59 -15.98
N TYR A 36 15.13 8.22 -17.10
CA TYR A 36 16.02 9.38 -17.11
C TYR A 36 15.46 10.56 -16.31
N HIS A 37 14.16 10.84 -16.42
CA HIS A 37 13.51 11.94 -15.68
C HIS A 37 13.34 11.67 -14.19
N LEU A 38 13.37 10.41 -13.76
CA LEU A 38 13.27 10.04 -12.35
C LEU A 38 14.61 10.19 -11.61
N ASP A 39 15.71 10.40 -12.33
CA ASP A 39 17.09 10.53 -11.83
C ASP A 39 17.65 9.26 -11.13
N GLU A 40 16.79 8.37 -10.67
CA GLU A 40 17.17 7.08 -10.07
C GLU A 40 16.30 5.96 -10.63
N PRO A 41 16.79 4.70 -10.63
CA PRO A 41 16.00 3.57 -11.08
C PRO A 41 14.78 3.37 -10.17
N ASP A 42 13.60 3.50 -10.76
CA ASP A 42 12.34 3.24 -10.05
C ASP A 42 11.60 2.06 -10.70
N SER A 43 11.16 1.13 -9.85
CA SER A 43 10.38 -0.05 -10.25
C SER A 43 8.86 0.16 -10.14
N ASN A 44 8.41 1.33 -9.67
CA ASN A 44 6.98 1.62 -9.56
C ASN A 44 6.36 1.81 -10.96
N PRO A 45 5.45 0.92 -11.40
CA PRO A 45 4.85 1.01 -12.73
C PRO A 45 3.98 2.26 -12.92
N SER A 46 3.59 2.95 -11.84
CA SER A 46 2.77 4.17 -11.90
C SER A 46 3.51 5.35 -12.55
N CYS A 47 4.84 5.31 -12.62
CA CYS A 47 5.62 6.34 -13.30
C CYS A 47 5.29 6.45 -14.80
N VAL A 48 4.91 5.34 -15.44
CA VAL A 48 4.56 5.32 -16.86
C VAL A 48 3.28 6.11 -17.15
N PRO A 49 2.11 5.78 -16.58
CA PRO A 49 0.89 6.56 -16.79
C PRO A 49 1.05 8.02 -16.32
N LEU A 50 1.79 8.26 -15.24
CA LEU A 50 2.05 9.62 -14.75
C LEU A 50 2.80 10.47 -15.78
N TYR A 51 3.81 9.92 -16.45
CA TYR A 51 4.54 10.61 -17.52
C TYR A 51 3.60 11.05 -18.65
N PHE A 52 2.74 10.15 -19.14
CA PHE A 52 1.82 10.48 -20.21
C PHE A 52 0.72 11.46 -19.76
N LEU A 53 0.23 11.31 -18.54
CA LEU A 53 -0.75 12.22 -17.95
C LEU A 53 -0.18 13.65 -17.83
N THR A 54 1.03 13.79 -17.32
CA THR A 54 1.68 15.09 -17.20
C THR A 54 1.99 15.71 -18.56
N LYS A 55 2.41 14.89 -19.52
CA LYS A 55 2.63 15.32 -20.92
C LYS A 55 1.34 15.78 -21.60
N LEU A 56 0.22 15.12 -21.31
CA LEU A 56 -1.11 15.53 -21.81
C LEU A 56 -1.52 16.86 -21.19
N ALA A 57 -1.47 16.96 -19.88
CA ALA A 57 -1.93 18.13 -19.14
C ALA A 57 -1.06 19.38 -19.38
N HIS A 58 0.26 19.20 -19.62
CA HIS A 58 1.18 20.31 -19.90
C HIS A 58 0.80 21.14 -21.14
N LYS A 59 -0.03 20.60 -22.02
CA LYS A 59 -0.53 21.36 -23.19
C LYS A 59 -1.44 22.51 -22.79
N ASP A 60 -2.15 22.37 -21.68
CA ASP A 60 -3.23 23.27 -21.29
C ASP A 60 -2.96 23.98 -19.94
N VAL A 61 -2.19 23.35 -19.04
CA VAL A 61 -1.97 23.84 -17.68
C VAL A 61 -0.52 23.74 -17.23
N THR A 62 -0.14 24.60 -16.29
CA THR A 62 1.20 24.61 -15.68
C THR A 62 1.24 23.86 -14.36
N VAL A 63 0.11 23.74 -13.67
CA VAL A 63 -0.01 23.09 -12.35
C VAL A 63 -1.16 22.11 -12.39
N ILE A 64 -0.94 20.94 -11.83
CA ILE A 64 -1.93 19.85 -11.71
C ILE A 64 -2.13 19.54 -10.24
N LEU A 65 -3.37 19.26 -9.85
CA LEU A 65 -3.68 18.62 -8.56
C LEU A 65 -3.94 17.14 -8.82
N SER A 66 -3.31 16.29 -8.03
CA SER A 66 -3.51 14.84 -8.11
C SER A 66 -4.36 14.31 -6.96
N GLY A 67 -4.83 13.08 -7.09
CA GLY A 67 -5.53 12.34 -6.03
C GLY A 67 -4.60 11.49 -5.16
N GLU A 68 -3.27 11.68 -5.24
CA GLU A 68 -2.30 10.95 -4.43
C GLU A 68 -2.58 11.12 -2.93
N GLY A 69 -2.40 10.04 -2.17
CA GLY A 69 -2.70 10.01 -0.75
C GLY A 69 -4.16 9.67 -0.41
N ALA A 70 -5.03 9.49 -1.42
CA ALA A 70 -6.42 9.14 -1.18
C ALA A 70 -6.57 7.73 -0.58
N ASP A 71 -5.75 6.77 -1.01
CA ASP A 71 -5.77 5.41 -0.50
C ASP A 71 -5.34 5.35 0.97
N GLU A 72 -4.33 6.12 1.37
CA GLU A 72 -3.90 6.27 2.75
C GLU A 72 -4.99 6.91 3.63
N LEU A 73 -5.64 7.95 3.13
CA LEU A 73 -6.67 8.68 3.88
C LEU A 73 -7.97 7.89 4.02
N PHE A 74 -8.38 7.17 2.97
CA PHE A 74 -9.67 6.48 2.91
C PHE A 74 -9.56 4.96 3.04
N ALA A 75 -8.37 4.43 3.36
CA ALA A 75 -8.09 2.99 3.45
C ALA A 75 -8.41 2.24 2.15
N GLY A 76 -8.01 2.78 1.01
CA GLY A 76 -8.27 2.23 -0.31
C GLY A 76 -7.44 0.99 -0.65
N TYR A 77 -6.27 0.81 -0.05
CA TYR A 77 -5.42 -0.34 -0.29
C TYR A 77 -6.01 -1.65 0.18
N ALA A 78 -5.81 -2.69 -0.63
CA ALA A 78 -6.29 -4.04 -0.31
C ALA A 78 -5.76 -4.55 1.04
N ASN A 79 -4.53 -4.21 1.39
CA ASN A 79 -3.87 -4.65 2.62
C ASN A 79 -4.50 -4.06 3.89
N TYR A 80 -5.12 -2.90 3.83
CA TYR A 80 -5.92 -2.38 4.96
C TYR A 80 -7.18 -3.18 5.22
N GLY A 81 -7.78 -3.75 4.17
CA GLY A 81 -9.02 -4.51 4.23
C GLY A 81 -8.85 -6.01 4.45
N PHE A 82 -7.63 -6.54 4.39
CA PHE A 82 -7.36 -7.99 4.46
C PHE A 82 -8.18 -8.78 3.45
N HIS A 83 -8.04 -8.46 2.17
CA HIS A 83 -8.80 -9.09 1.11
C HIS A 83 -8.38 -10.55 0.90
N THR A 84 -9.23 -11.46 1.34
CA THR A 84 -9.15 -12.87 0.94
C THR A 84 -10.21 -13.16 -0.11
N ARG A 85 -9.88 -14.01 -1.10
CA ARG A 85 -10.83 -14.50 -2.11
C ARG A 85 -11.89 -15.41 -1.50
N SER A 86 -11.60 -16.04 -0.35
CA SER A 86 -12.51 -16.94 0.33
C SER A 86 -13.51 -16.16 1.20
N HIS A 87 -14.79 -16.19 0.82
CA HIS A 87 -15.87 -15.58 1.57
C HIS A 87 -15.94 -16.11 3.02
N ALA A 88 -15.78 -17.42 3.21
CA ALA A 88 -15.81 -18.05 4.53
C ALA A 88 -14.69 -17.55 5.45
N ILE A 89 -13.45 -17.47 4.93
CA ILE A 89 -12.31 -16.95 5.69
C ILE A 89 -12.56 -15.48 6.06
N ARG A 90 -13.10 -14.67 5.14
CA ARG A 90 -13.41 -13.25 5.40
C ARG A 90 -14.44 -13.09 6.51
N VAL A 91 -15.56 -13.79 6.44
CA VAL A 91 -16.62 -13.72 7.47
C VAL A 91 -16.07 -14.13 8.84
N PHE A 92 -15.27 -15.18 8.87
CA PHE A 92 -14.64 -15.64 10.11
C PHE A 92 -13.64 -14.61 10.66
N ALA A 93 -12.77 -14.08 9.81
CA ALA A 93 -11.80 -13.03 10.16
C ALA A 93 -12.48 -11.76 10.68
N ASP A 94 -13.56 -11.32 10.03
CA ASP A 94 -14.35 -10.16 10.48
C ASP A 94 -15.01 -10.41 11.86
N GLY A 95 -15.40 -11.64 12.13
CA GLY A 95 -15.85 -12.05 13.47
C GLY A 95 -14.72 -11.94 14.52
N LEU A 96 -13.53 -12.41 14.19
CA LEU A 96 -12.37 -12.34 15.08
C LEU A 96 -11.94 -10.90 15.38
N ARG A 97 -12.03 -9.98 14.41
CA ARG A 97 -11.69 -8.55 14.61
C ARG A 97 -12.54 -7.89 15.68
N LYS A 98 -13.78 -8.34 15.87
CA LYS A 98 -14.71 -7.80 16.87
C LYS A 98 -14.43 -8.26 18.30
N LEU A 99 -13.53 -9.24 18.48
CA LEU A 99 -13.16 -9.72 19.81
C LEU A 99 -12.37 -8.69 20.60
N PRO A 100 -12.42 -8.74 21.94
CA PRO A 100 -11.58 -7.90 22.79
C PRO A 100 -10.08 -8.09 22.47
N LYS A 101 -9.28 -7.01 22.57
CA LYS A 101 -7.85 -6.99 22.22
C LYS A 101 -7.06 -8.16 22.85
N GLY A 102 -7.24 -8.42 24.14
CA GLY A 102 -6.53 -9.51 24.81
C GLY A 102 -6.81 -10.90 24.21
N VAL A 103 -8.06 -11.15 23.83
CA VAL A 103 -8.44 -12.42 23.16
C VAL A 103 -7.82 -12.50 21.76
N LYS A 104 -7.91 -11.43 20.99
CA LYS A 104 -7.30 -11.37 19.65
C LYS A 104 -5.81 -11.67 19.69
N TYR A 105 -5.07 -11.01 20.55
CA TYR A 105 -3.61 -11.18 20.65
C TYR A 105 -3.21 -12.58 21.15
N THR A 106 -4.01 -13.20 22.01
CA THR A 106 -3.80 -14.61 22.38
C THR A 106 -3.96 -15.53 21.17
N ILE A 107 -4.98 -15.31 20.35
CA ILE A 107 -5.22 -16.07 19.10
C ILE A 107 -4.05 -15.84 18.12
N ALA A 108 -3.64 -14.59 17.91
CA ALA A 108 -2.52 -14.25 17.03
C ALA A 108 -1.22 -14.97 17.45
N HIS A 109 -0.93 -14.94 18.76
CA HIS A 109 0.24 -15.62 19.29
C HIS A 109 0.18 -17.15 19.07
N GLY A 110 -1.00 -17.76 19.20
CA GLY A 110 -1.22 -19.16 18.87
C GLY A 110 -1.00 -19.44 17.38
N LEU A 111 -1.59 -18.62 16.51
CA LEU A 111 -1.45 -18.76 15.06
C LEU A 111 0.00 -18.61 14.58
N LYS A 112 0.78 -17.74 15.20
CA LYS A 112 2.20 -17.53 14.87
C LYS A 112 3.03 -18.81 15.06
N LYS A 113 2.66 -19.66 16.04
CA LYS A 113 3.33 -20.92 16.36
C LYS A 113 2.84 -22.13 15.54
N MET A 114 1.71 -21.98 14.83
CA MET A 114 1.14 -23.09 14.06
C MET A 114 1.87 -23.26 12.72
N PRO A 115 1.91 -24.50 12.18
CA PRO A 115 2.35 -24.74 10.81
C PRO A 115 1.57 -23.90 9.80
N ASN A 116 2.17 -23.67 8.63
CA ASN A 116 1.52 -22.91 7.59
C ASN A 116 0.34 -23.69 7.00
N PHE A 117 -0.86 -23.09 6.98
CA PHE A 117 -2.07 -23.62 6.35
C PHE A 117 -2.79 -22.51 5.59
N HIS A 118 -3.68 -22.90 4.67
CA HIS A 118 -4.43 -21.94 3.86
C HIS A 118 -5.28 -21.02 4.74
N GLY A 119 -5.07 -19.71 4.64
CA GLY A 119 -5.77 -18.70 5.42
C GLY A 119 -5.13 -18.34 6.77
N ARG A 120 -4.07 -19.03 7.23
CA ARG A 120 -3.40 -18.71 8.50
C ARG A 120 -2.95 -17.25 8.55
N LEU A 121 -2.37 -16.75 7.48
CA LEU A 121 -1.92 -15.34 7.43
C LEU A 121 -3.07 -14.37 7.63
N HIS A 122 -4.19 -14.56 6.95
CA HIS A 122 -5.36 -13.70 7.10
C HIS A 122 -5.96 -13.73 8.52
N LEU A 123 -5.97 -14.91 9.14
CA LEU A 123 -6.42 -15.04 10.53
C LEU A 123 -5.46 -14.36 11.50
N TYR A 124 -4.17 -14.49 11.27
CA TYR A 124 -3.13 -13.83 12.04
C TYR A 124 -3.27 -12.31 11.94
N GLU A 125 -3.27 -11.74 10.74
CA GLU A 125 -3.42 -10.30 10.49
C GLU A 125 -4.74 -9.74 11.04
N SER A 126 -5.80 -10.56 11.08
CA SER A 126 -7.10 -10.15 11.65
C SER A 126 -7.11 -10.08 13.18
N THR A 127 -6.11 -10.66 13.83
CA THR A 127 -6.05 -10.78 15.30
C THR A 127 -4.80 -10.16 15.91
N ALA A 128 -3.72 -10.04 15.14
CA ALA A 128 -2.47 -9.41 15.58
C ALA A 128 -2.59 -7.88 15.61
N PRO A 129 -1.79 -7.19 16.43
CA PRO A 129 -1.61 -5.76 16.33
C PRO A 129 -0.90 -5.40 15.03
N ALA A 130 -1.25 -4.26 14.42
CA ALA A 130 -0.68 -3.82 13.12
C ALA A 130 0.86 -3.77 13.15
N GLU A 131 1.44 -3.33 14.26
CA GLU A 131 2.89 -3.26 14.46
C GLU A 131 3.65 -4.60 14.32
N GLU A 132 2.94 -5.74 14.37
CA GLU A 132 3.57 -7.05 14.19
C GLU A 132 3.67 -7.52 12.74
N PHE A 133 2.88 -6.98 11.84
CA PHE A 133 2.84 -7.47 10.45
C PHE A 133 2.93 -6.38 9.39
N PHE A 134 2.57 -5.13 9.70
CA PHE A 134 2.52 -4.05 8.73
C PHE A 134 3.64 -3.04 8.97
N ILE A 135 4.48 -2.81 7.97
CA ILE A 135 5.61 -1.87 7.99
C ILE A 135 5.52 -0.82 6.88
N GLY A 136 4.36 -0.66 6.27
CA GLY A 136 4.06 0.25 5.18
C GLY A 136 3.60 -0.46 3.91
N GLU A 137 2.83 0.24 3.09
CA GLU A 137 2.27 -0.31 1.84
C GLU A 137 3.34 -0.49 0.76
N ALA A 138 4.36 0.36 0.73
CA ALA A 138 5.48 0.28 -0.22
C ALA A 138 6.55 -0.77 0.13
N LEU A 139 6.21 -1.79 0.89
CA LEU A 139 7.13 -2.86 1.25
C LEU A 139 7.60 -3.65 0.02
N VAL A 140 8.89 -3.52 -0.33
CA VAL A 140 9.53 -4.29 -1.40
C VAL A 140 10.22 -5.55 -0.85
N PHE A 141 10.93 -5.41 0.28
CA PHE A 141 11.65 -6.52 0.91
C PHE A 141 11.14 -6.77 2.33
N HIS A 142 10.77 -8.02 2.62
CA HIS A 142 10.53 -8.43 4.00
C HIS A 142 11.84 -8.45 4.80
N GLU A 143 11.71 -8.34 6.12
CA GLU A 143 12.84 -8.33 7.05
C GLU A 143 13.82 -9.49 6.77
N GLY A 144 15.11 -9.17 6.68
CA GLY A 144 16.19 -10.10 6.37
C GLY A 144 16.27 -10.56 4.90
N GLN A 145 15.39 -10.11 4.02
CA GLN A 145 15.52 -10.40 2.57
C GLN A 145 16.60 -9.53 1.92
N ALA A 146 16.62 -8.25 2.24
CA ALA A 146 17.65 -7.32 1.76
C ALA A 146 19.06 -7.76 2.17
N ASP A 147 19.22 -8.28 3.38
CA ASP A 147 20.50 -8.79 3.89
C ASP A 147 21.08 -9.95 3.08
N LYS A 148 20.24 -10.69 2.35
CA LYS A 148 20.71 -11.79 1.47
C LYS A 148 21.27 -11.28 0.15
N ILE A 149 20.92 -10.07 -0.24
CA ILE A 149 21.30 -9.45 -1.52
C ILE A 149 22.45 -8.47 -1.29
N LEU A 150 22.41 -7.72 -0.18
CA LEU A 150 23.40 -6.70 0.14
C LEU A 150 24.72 -7.32 0.60
N GLN A 151 25.82 -6.73 0.18
CA GLN A 151 27.13 -7.02 0.75
C GLN A 151 27.18 -6.61 2.22
N PRO A 152 27.99 -7.29 3.06
CA PRO A 152 28.00 -7.07 4.52
C PRO A 152 28.18 -5.61 4.94
N GLU A 153 29.00 -4.85 4.23
CA GLU A 153 29.29 -3.43 4.48
C GLU A 153 28.10 -2.50 4.25
N PHE A 154 27.09 -2.94 3.48
CA PHE A 154 25.87 -2.17 3.19
C PHE A 154 24.66 -2.64 4.00
N ARG A 155 24.81 -3.63 4.88
CA ARG A 155 23.73 -4.07 5.76
C ARG A 155 23.55 -3.04 6.87
N GLN A 156 22.33 -2.54 6.99
CA GLN A 156 21.99 -1.56 7.99
C GLN A 156 22.01 -2.17 9.40
N SER A 157 22.45 -1.40 10.38
CA SER A 157 22.43 -1.80 11.79
C SER A 157 21.02 -1.69 12.41
N GLU A 158 20.15 -0.85 11.86
CA GLU A 158 18.79 -0.60 12.35
C GLU A 158 17.77 -1.31 11.45
N SER A 159 16.86 -2.06 12.03
CA SER A 159 15.81 -2.73 11.27
C SER A 159 14.70 -1.73 10.88
N VAL A 160 14.05 -1.97 9.73
CA VAL A 160 12.86 -1.18 9.33
C VAL A 160 11.79 -1.23 10.41
N ARG A 161 11.68 -2.36 11.11
CA ARG A 161 10.74 -2.53 12.23
C ARG A 161 11.03 -1.60 13.40
N ASP A 162 12.29 -1.33 13.72
CA ASP A 162 12.66 -0.39 14.77
C ASP A 162 12.27 1.04 14.39
N ILE A 163 12.45 1.40 13.12
CA ILE A 163 12.04 2.70 12.55
C ILE A 163 10.51 2.88 12.69
N VAL A 164 9.72 1.94 12.19
CA VAL A 164 8.26 2.05 12.23
C VAL A 164 7.69 1.94 13.65
N THR A 165 8.38 1.25 14.56
CA THR A 165 7.98 1.15 15.98
C THR A 165 7.85 2.52 16.64
N ALA A 166 8.70 3.47 16.28
CA ALA A 166 8.61 4.84 16.80
C ALA A 166 7.28 5.52 16.39
N SER A 167 6.82 5.31 15.17
CA SER A 167 5.52 5.81 14.69
C SER A 167 4.36 5.11 15.37
N TYR A 168 4.39 3.79 15.50
CA TYR A 168 3.35 3.04 16.21
C TYR A 168 3.19 3.42 17.68
N LYS A 169 4.28 3.77 18.37
CA LYS A 169 4.23 4.27 19.76
C LYS A 169 3.31 5.49 19.91
N LYS A 170 3.25 6.37 18.91
CA LYS A 170 2.41 7.58 18.92
C LYS A 170 0.92 7.28 18.86
N VAL A 171 0.54 6.18 18.22
CA VAL A 171 -0.84 5.79 17.97
C VAL A 171 -1.30 4.55 18.74
N ARG A 172 -0.56 4.15 19.77
CA ARG A 172 -0.94 3.01 20.63
C ARG A 172 -2.33 3.11 21.24
N HIS A 173 -2.83 4.33 21.45
CA HIS A 173 -4.15 4.59 21.99
C HIS A 173 -5.29 4.36 20.99
N TYR A 174 -4.99 4.19 19.70
CA TYR A 174 -6.00 3.85 18.71
C TYR A 174 -6.47 2.41 18.89
N ASP A 175 -7.79 2.22 18.88
CA ASP A 175 -8.41 0.89 18.98
C ASP A 175 -8.48 0.17 17.64
N ASP A 176 -8.44 0.92 16.55
CA ASP A 176 -8.56 0.43 15.19
C ASP A 176 -7.17 0.22 14.56
N GLU A 177 -6.88 -1.02 14.20
CA GLU A 177 -5.59 -1.38 13.59
C GLU A 177 -5.42 -0.75 12.20
N VAL A 178 -6.52 -0.58 11.43
CA VAL A 178 -6.46 0.10 10.12
C VAL A 178 -6.02 1.55 10.28
N LYS A 179 -6.53 2.26 11.28
CA LYS A 179 -6.10 3.63 11.56
C LYS A 179 -4.62 3.74 11.94
N LYS A 180 -4.08 2.72 12.59
CA LYS A 180 -2.65 2.67 12.88
C LYS A 180 -1.82 2.46 11.61
N MET A 181 -2.28 1.59 10.70
CA MET A 181 -1.62 1.37 9.40
C MET A 181 -1.67 2.65 8.55
N GLN A 182 -2.83 3.28 8.43
CA GLN A 182 -2.99 4.57 7.74
C GLN A 182 -2.08 5.65 8.31
N TYR A 183 -2.00 5.74 9.65
CA TYR A 183 -1.10 6.69 10.30
C TYR A 183 0.36 6.44 9.90
N LEU A 184 0.78 5.18 9.84
CA LEU A 184 2.13 4.84 9.43
C LEU A 184 2.39 5.32 8.00
N ASP A 185 1.55 4.95 7.04
CA ASP A 185 1.74 5.31 5.64
C ASP A 185 1.74 6.83 5.43
N ILE A 186 0.80 7.56 6.01
CA ILE A 186 0.74 9.03 5.89
C ILE A 186 2.02 9.73 6.43
N HIS A 187 2.73 9.11 7.37
CA HIS A 187 3.90 9.75 8.01
C HIS A 187 5.24 9.19 7.55
N GLN A 188 5.27 8.13 6.75
CA GLN A 188 6.49 7.51 6.25
C GLN A 188 6.66 7.71 4.74
N PHE A 189 5.61 8.07 4.02
CA PHE A 189 5.58 8.32 2.57
C PHE A 189 5.27 9.75 2.21
#